data_6b1bea371d162c5d547803af51e9eb6e
#
_entry.id   6b1bea371d162c5d547803af51e9eb6e
#
_cell.length_a   1.000
_cell.length_b   1.000
_cell.length_c   1.000
_cell.angle_alpha   90.00
_cell.angle_beta   90.00
_cell.angle_gamma   90.00
#
_symmetry.space_group_name_H-M   'P 1'
#
loop_
_entity.id
_entity.type
_entity.pdbx_description
1 polymer ?
#
loop_
_entity_poly.entity_id
_entity_poly.type
_entity_poly.pdbx_seq_one_letter_code
_entity_poly.pdbx_strand_id
1 'polypeptide(L)'
;RGIKPRLMVPLQGMSGCWVEELPSMLWSINTTPNRSTGYTPFFMVYGAEAVLPSDIRHDSPRVVAYVEADNERARQEALDLLDEECDIAAARSAIYQQDLRRYHSRRVQTRTFQEGDLVLRLIQDQTDMHKLSPPWEGPFVVSKNLNNGSYYLIDV
;
A
#
# COMPACT_ATOMS: atom_id res chain seq x y z
N ARG A 1 2.73 -1.97 0.33
CA ARG A 1 2.82 -1.08 -0.86
C ARG A 1 2.21 0.25 -0.47
N GLY A 2 3.00 1.35 -0.55
CA GLY A 2 2.59 2.68 -0.10
C GLY A 2 1.54 3.34 -1.00
N ILE A 3 1.07 4.50 -0.59
CA ILE A 3 0.09 5.34 -1.31
C ILE A 3 0.64 5.76 -2.69
N LYS A 4 1.96 5.98 -2.80
CA LYS A 4 2.62 6.46 -4.02
C LYS A 4 2.30 5.63 -5.27
N PRO A 5 2.41 4.28 -5.30
CA PRO A 5 2.04 3.50 -6.48
C PRO A 5 0.55 3.57 -6.84
N ARG A 6 -0.33 3.72 -5.83
CA ARG A 6 -1.78 3.86 -6.05
C ARG A 6 -2.17 5.18 -6.70
N LEU A 7 -1.39 6.23 -6.44
CA LEU A 7 -1.57 7.55 -7.05
C LEU A 7 -0.90 7.65 -8.41
N MET A 8 0.30 7.08 -8.58
CA MET A 8 1.09 7.25 -9.81
C MET A 8 0.47 6.56 -11.03
N VAL A 9 -0.04 5.33 -10.89
CA VAL A 9 -0.54 4.57 -12.04
C VAL A 9 -1.70 5.28 -12.77
N PRO A 10 -2.75 5.75 -12.08
CA PRO A 10 -3.83 6.49 -12.75
C PRO A 10 -3.38 7.87 -13.25
N LEU A 11 -2.42 8.52 -12.59
CA LEU A 11 -1.96 9.87 -12.94
C LEU A 11 -0.95 9.90 -14.09
N GLN A 12 -0.28 8.78 -14.40
CA GLN A 12 0.70 8.69 -15.50
C GLN A 12 0.10 8.97 -16.89
N GLY A 13 -1.19 8.74 -17.08
CA GLY A 13 -1.89 9.04 -18.33
C GLY A 13 -2.46 10.47 -18.42
N MET A 14 -2.41 11.24 -17.34
CA MET A 14 -3.06 12.55 -17.21
C MET A 14 -2.02 13.67 -17.10
N SER A 15 -1.23 13.84 -18.14
CA SER A 15 -0.22 14.91 -18.23
C SER A 15 -0.89 16.30 -18.10
N GLY A 16 -0.71 16.95 -16.95
CA GLY A 16 -1.16 18.33 -16.69
C GLY A 16 -2.40 18.48 -15.79
N CYS A 17 -3.26 17.47 -15.65
CA CYS A 17 -4.52 17.54 -14.87
C CYS A 17 -4.50 16.80 -13.55
N TRP A 18 -3.32 16.38 -13.07
CA TRP A 18 -3.21 15.54 -11.87
C TRP A 18 -3.72 16.22 -10.59
N VAL A 19 -3.66 17.55 -10.52
CA VAL A 19 -4.13 18.33 -9.36
C VAL A 19 -5.66 18.28 -9.26
N GLU A 20 -6.35 18.32 -10.40
CA GLU A 20 -7.81 18.26 -10.49
C GLU A 20 -8.33 16.87 -10.14
N GLU A 21 -7.59 15.83 -10.51
CA GLU A 21 -7.93 14.43 -10.23
C GLU A 21 -7.57 13.97 -8.82
N LEU A 22 -6.67 14.66 -8.13
CA LEU A 22 -6.17 14.27 -6.83
C LEU A 22 -7.28 14.09 -5.78
N PRO A 23 -8.30 14.96 -5.66
CA PRO A 23 -9.40 14.76 -4.71
C PRO A 23 -10.18 13.47 -4.97
N SER A 24 -10.48 13.17 -6.24
CA SER A 24 -11.17 11.94 -6.65
C SER A 24 -10.37 10.69 -6.28
N MET A 25 -9.07 10.73 -6.50
CA MET A 25 -8.15 9.64 -6.16
C MET A 25 -8.04 9.42 -4.64
N LEU A 26 -7.93 10.51 -3.88
CA LEU A 26 -7.90 10.44 -2.42
C LEU A 26 -9.21 9.90 -1.86
N TRP A 27 -10.34 10.31 -2.43
CA TRP A 27 -11.64 9.77 -2.09
C TRP A 27 -11.69 8.25 -2.33
N SER A 28 -11.27 7.81 -3.51
CA SER A 28 -11.21 6.38 -3.84
C SER A 28 -10.33 5.57 -2.87
N ILE A 29 -9.17 6.11 -2.48
CA ILE A 29 -8.29 5.45 -1.49
C ILE A 29 -8.95 5.38 -0.12
N ASN A 30 -9.61 6.46 0.32
CA ASN A 30 -10.25 6.54 1.63
C ASN A 30 -11.49 5.65 1.73
N THR A 31 -12.17 5.39 0.63
CA THR A 31 -13.39 4.55 0.57
C THR A 31 -13.13 3.12 0.12
N THR A 32 -11.87 2.75 -0.14
CA THR A 32 -11.50 1.38 -0.50
C THR A 32 -10.98 0.62 0.72
N PRO A 33 -11.50 -0.58 1.03
CA PRO A 33 -11.03 -1.39 2.15
C PRO A 33 -9.54 -1.70 2.05
N ASN A 34 -8.81 -1.53 3.14
CA ASN A 34 -7.42 -1.90 3.22
C ASN A 34 -7.29 -3.41 3.43
N ARG A 35 -6.47 -4.07 2.61
CA ARG A 35 -6.27 -5.52 2.68
C ARG A 35 -5.75 -6.00 4.04
N SER A 36 -4.98 -5.20 4.76
CA SER A 36 -4.42 -5.61 6.05
C SER A 36 -5.40 -5.53 7.19
N THR A 37 -6.31 -4.55 7.19
CA THR A 37 -7.27 -4.32 8.26
C THR A 37 -8.66 -4.86 7.94
N GLY A 38 -9.04 -4.88 6.66
CA GLY A 38 -10.38 -5.19 6.18
C GLY A 38 -11.33 -3.99 6.20
N TYR A 39 -10.91 -2.86 6.77
CA TYR A 39 -11.71 -1.63 6.89
C TYR A 39 -11.27 -0.56 5.89
N THR A 40 -12.17 0.36 5.56
CA THR A 40 -11.82 1.57 4.83
C THR A 40 -11.14 2.58 5.76
N PRO A 41 -10.21 3.42 5.26
CA PRO A 41 -9.67 4.53 6.05
C PRO A 41 -10.78 5.48 6.54
N PHE A 42 -11.83 5.67 5.75
CA PHE A 42 -12.98 6.49 6.13
C PHE A 42 -13.70 5.93 7.36
N PHE A 43 -14.01 4.62 7.36
CA PHE A 43 -14.61 3.95 8.50
C PHE A 43 -13.78 4.10 9.78
N MET A 44 -12.46 3.94 9.68
CA MET A 44 -11.53 4.03 10.81
C MET A 44 -11.47 5.44 11.47
N VAL A 45 -11.99 6.46 10.78
CA VAL A 45 -12.04 7.84 11.31
C VAL A 45 -13.43 8.21 11.82
N TYR A 46 -14.47 7.76 11.12
CA TYR A 46 -15.83 8.23 11.34
C TYR A 46 -16.76 7.18 11.96
N GLY A 47 -16.30 5.95 12.14
CA GLY A 47 -17.12 4.83 12.64
C GLY A 47 -18.20 4.35 11.67
N ALA A 48 -18.29 4.94 10.49
CA ALA A 48 -19.29 4.61 9.47
C ALA A 48 -18.69 4.66 8.08
N GLU A 49 -19.25 3.88 7.15
CA GLU A 49 -18.84 3.91 5.75
C GLU A 49 -19.32 5.17 5.03
N ALA A 50 -18.52 5.70 4.14
CA ALA A 50 -18.87 6.84 3.30
C ALA A 50 -20.08 6.53 2.40
N VAL A 51 -20.92 7.53 2.16
CA VAL A 51 -21.95 7.47 1.11
C VAL A 51 -21.27 7.76 -0.22
N LEU A 52 -21.32 6.79 -1.13
CA LEU A 52 -20.70 6.92 -2.43
C LEU A 52 -21.62 7.69 -3.42
N PRO A 53 -21.06 8.36 -4.43
CA PRO A 53 -21.84 9.00 -5.48
C PRO A 53 -22.81 8.05 -6.19
N SER A 54 -22.47 6.76 -6.27
CA SER A 54 -23.35 5.70 -6.78
C SER A 54 -24.57 5.47 -5.92
N ASP A 55 -24.43 5.57 -4.59
CA ASP A 55 -25.54 5.38 -3.64
C ASP A 55 -26.58 6.47 -3.81
N ILE A 56 -26.12 7.70 -4.03
CA ILE A 56 -27.00 8.86 -4.29
C ILE A 56 -27.67 8.74 -5.66
N ARG A 57 -26.91 8.30 -6.69
CA ARG A 57 -27.42 8.21 -8.06
C ARG A 57 -28.51 7.13 -8.22
N HIS A 58 -28.41 6.04 -7.44
CA HIS A 58 -29.29 4.89 -7.54
C HIS A 58 -30.27 4.79 -6.37
N ASP A 59 -30.46 5.87 -5.59
CA ASP A 59 -31.37 5.93 -4.47
C ASP A 59 -31.25 4.70 -3.57
N SER A 60 -30.02 4.43 -3.10
CA SER A 60 -29.79 3.24 -2.26
C SER A 60 -30.66 3.29 -1.00
N PRO A 61 -31.07 2.15 -0.43
CA PRO A 61 -31.92 2.10 0.76
C PRO A 61 -31.38 2.96 1.92
N ARG A 62 -30.06 3.08 2.01
CA ARG A 62 -29.36 3.90 3.01
C ARG A 62 -29.62 5.39 2.81
N VAL A 63 -29.72 5.84 1.55
CA VAL A 63 -30.00 7.25 1.22
C VAL A 63 -31.47 7.56 1.39
N VAL A 64 -32.34 6.65 0.91
CA VAL A 64 -33.80 6.83 0.99
C VAL A 64 -34.31 6.83 2.44
N ALA A 65 -33.75 5.97 3.28
CA ALA A 65 -34.11 5.86 4.69
C ALA A 65 -33.43 6.89 5.62
N TYR A 66 -32.75 7.89 5.06
CA TYR A 66 -32.01 8.87 5.84
C TYR A 66 -32.95 9.77 6.65
N VAL A 67 -32.80 9.74 7.97
CA VAL A 67 -33.43 10.66 8.93
C VAL A 67 -32.31 11.26 9.79
N GLU A 68 -32.21 12.60 9.81
CA GLU A 68 -31.09 13.32 10.45
C GLU A 68 -30.95 12.98 11.95
N ALA A 69 -32.05 12.95 12.69
CA ALA A 69 -32.04 12.66 14.12
C ALA A 69 -31.61 11.23 14.44
N ASP A 70 -32.00 10.26 13.62
CA ASP A 70 -31.60 8.85 13.79
C ASP A 70 -30.15 8.64 13.34
N ASN A 71 -29.71 9.37 12.32
CA ASN A 71 -28.35 9.32 11.86
C ASN A 71 -27.36 9.85 12.90
N GLU A 72 -27.69 10.95 13.59
CA GLU A 72 -26.81 11.50 14.62
C GLU A 72 -26.68 10.56 15.83
N ARG A 73 -27.77 9.90 16.24
CA ARG A 73 -27.73 8.87 17.30
C ARG A 73 -26.87 7.66 16.86
N ALA A 74 -27.13 7.13 15.67
CA ALA A 74 -26.38 6.00 15.15
C ALA A 74 -24.88 6.33 14.98
N ARG A 75 -24.55 7.57 14.63
CA ARG A 75 -23.17 8.05 14.55
C ARG A 75 -22.49 8.08 15.90
N GLN A 76 -23.19 8.54 16.96
CA GLN A 76 -22.63 8.53 18.30
C GLN A 76 -22.38 7.10 18.79
N GLU A 77 -23.34 6.20 18.62
CA GLU A 77 -23.19 4.78 18.94
C GLU A 77 -22.02 4.13 18.16
N ALA A 78 -21.86 4.48 16.88
CA ALA A 78 -20.76 3.99 16.06
C ALA A 78 -19.40 4.49 16.55
N LEU A 79 -19.30 5.72 17.03
CA LEU A 79 -18.07 6.26 17.61
C LEU A 79 -17.69 5.57 18.92
N ASP A 80 -18.68 5.23 19.76
CA ASP A 80 -18.43 4.51 21.02
C ASP A 80 -17.84 3.11 20.78
N LEU A 81 -18.19 2.46 19.66
CA LEU A 81 -17.64 1.15 19.25
C LEU A 81 -16.34 1.25 18.44
N LEU A 82 -15.96 2.44 18.01
CA LEU A 82 -14.84 2.63 17.08
C LEU A 82 -13.49 2.18 17.67
N ASP A 83 -13.29 2.36 18.97
CA ASP A 83 -12.05 1.96 19.65
C ASP A 83 -11.85 0.44 19.58
N GLU A 84 -12.91 -0.34 19.81
CA GLU A 84 -12.86 -1.81 19.67
C GLU A 84 -12.54 -2.23 18.23
N GLU A 85 -13.17 -1.60 17.25
CA GLU A 85 -12.90 -1.88 15.84
C GLU A 85 -11.47 -1.48 15.43
N CYS A 86 -10.92 -0.41 16.03
CA CYS A 86 -9.53 -0.01 15.86
C CYS A 86 -8.55 -1.07 16.40
N ASP A 87 -8.84 -1.63 17.56
CA ASP A 87 -8.02 -2.70 18.15
C ASP A 87 -8.05 -3.97 17.29
N ILE A 88 -9.21 -4.34 16.77
CA ILE A 88 -9.37 -5.44 15.82
C ILE A 88 -8.56 -5.17 14.54
N ALA A 89 -8.63 -3.97 14.00
CA ALA A 89 -7.87 -3.57 12.82
C ALA A 89 -6.36 -3.64 13.07
N ALA A 90 -5.90 -3.20 14.24
CA ALA A 90 -4.50 -3.27 14.64
C ALA A 90 -4.01 -4.72 14.74
N ALA A 91 -4.80 -5.61 15.36
CA ALA A 91 -4.50 -7.03 15.46
C ALA A 91 -4.42 -7.69 14.07
N ARG A 92 -5.38 -7.44 13.19
CA ARG A 92 -5.36 -7.94 11.80
C ARG A 92 -4.14 -7.44 11.02
N SER A 93 -3.79 -6.16 11.18
CA SER A 93 -2.61 -5.56 10.54
C SER A 93 -1.32 -6.22 11.03
N ALA A 94 -1.19 -6.51 12.33
CA ALA A 94 -0.05 -7.19 12.90
C ALA A 94 0.12 -8.61 12.34
N ILE A 95 -0.97 -9.39 12.26
CA ILE A 95 -0.98 -10.72 11.65
C ILE A 95 -0.53 -10.65 10.19
N TYR A 96 -1.12 -9.73 9.41
CA TYR A 96 -0.77 -9.55 8.00
C TYR A 96 0.71 -9.21 7.81
N GLN A 97 1.26 -8.31 8.63
CA GLN A 97 2.68 -7.96 8.60
C GLN A 97 3.58 -9.14 8.99
N GLN A 98 3.17 -9.95 9.97
CA GLN A 98 3.90 -11.15 10.38
C GLN A 98 3.95 -12.17 9.24
N ASP A 99 2.82 -12.38 8.55
CA ASP A 99 2.76 -13.31 7.41
C ASP A 99 3.63 -12.83 6.24
N LEU A 100 3.65 -11.52 5.96
CA LEU A 100 4.57 -10.94 4.98
C LEU A 100 6.04 -11.18 5.35
N ARG A 101 6.41 -10.97 6.62
CA ARG A 101 7.78 -11.23 7.10
C ARG A 101 8.14 -12.69 6.96
N ARG A 102 7.24 -13.62 7.33
CA ARG A 102 7.44 -15.07 7.15
C ARG A 102 7.61 -15.45 5.68
N TYR A 103 6.79 -14.87 4.81
CA TYR A 103 6.90 -15.10 3.36
C TYR A 103 8.25 -14.62 2.81
N HIS A 104 8.67 -13.43 3.21
CA HIS A 104 9.97 -12.90 2.78
C HIS A 104 11.13 -13.72 3.35
N SER A 105 11.12 -14.07 4.64
CA SER A 105 12.20 -14.83 5.27
C SER A 105 12.37 -16.24 4.70
N ARG A 106 11.30 -16.85 4.18
CA ARG A 106 11.40 -18.15 3.49
C ARG A 106 12.01 -18.06 2.09
N ARG A 107 11.89 -16.90 1.43
CA ARG A 107 12.35 -16.71 0.04
C ARG A 107 13.68 -15.99 -0.07
N VAL A 108 14.00 -15.13 0.89
CA VAL A 108 15.24 -14.37 0.92
C VAL A 108 16.22 -15.10 1.82
N GLN A 109 17.19 -15.80 1.22
CA GLN A 109 18.35 -16.32 1.94
C GLN A 109 19.33 -15.18 2.17
N THR A 110 19.67 -14.94 3.44
CA THR A 110 20.71 -13.98 3.80
C THR A 110 22.04 -14.52 3.30
N ARG A 111 22.70 -13.82 2.39
CA ARG A 111 24.06 -14.12 1.93
C ARG A 111 24.96 -12.99 2.41
N THR A 112 26.09 -13.35 2.98
CA THR A 112 27.18 -12.42 3.28
C THR A 112 28.26 -12.61 2.22
N PHE A 113 28.68 -11.51 1.61
CA PHE A 113 29.76 -11.51 0.64
C PHE A 113 31.04 -10.97 1.28
N GLN A 114 32.17 -11.50 0.83
CA GLN A 114 33.50 -11.03 1.21
C GLN A 114 34.08 -10.11 0.14
N GLU A 115 35.10 -9.33 0.51
CA GLU A 115 35.84 -8.53 -0.44
C GLU A 115 36.54 -9.45 -1.47
N GLY A 116 36.34 -9.16 -2.75
CA GLY A 116 36.81 -9.97 -3.86
C GLY A 116 35.76 -10.94 -4.44
N ASP A 117 34.60 -11.11 -3.82
CA ASP A 117 33.54 -11.96 -4.37
C ASP A 117 32.95 -11.34 -5.64
N LEU A 118 32.67 -12.22 -6.63
CA LEU A 118 31.92 -11.86 -7.83
C LEU A 118 30.42 -11.95 -7.57
N VAL A 119 29.71 -10.86 -7.85
CA VAL A 119 28.27 -10.76 -7.61
C VAL A 119 27.52 -10.20 -8.83
N LEU A 120 26.26 -10.57 -8.94
CA LEU A 120 25.32 -9.96 -9.88
C LEU A 120 24.40 -9.01 -9.12
N ARG A 121 24.10 -7.87 -9.70
CA ARG A 121 23.14 -6.89 -9.16
C ARG A 121 21.81 -7.01 -9.88
N LEU A 122 20.71 -7.05 -9.12
CA LEU A 122 19.37 -7.00 -9.69
C LEU A 122 19.08 -5.57 -10.17
N ILE A 123 18.70 -5.42 -11.42
CA ILE A 123 18.29 -4.14 -12.00
C ILE A 123 16.97 -3.73 -11.36
N GLN A 124 16.97 -2.58 -10.67
CA GLN A 124 15.80 -2.10 -9.93
C GLN A 124 14.77 -1.39 -10.81
N ASP A 125 15.23 -0.71 -11.84
CA ASP A 125 14.38 -0.02 -12.81
C ASP A 125 14.31 -0.82 -14.10
N GLN A 126 13.19 -1.50 -14.30
CA GLN A 126 12.95 -2.37 -15.46
C GLN A 126 12.04 -1.71 -16.50
N THR A 127 11.76 -0.41 -16.37
CA THR A 127 10.76 0.29 -17.18
C THR A 127 11.12 0.30 -18.67
N ASP A 128 12.42 0.33 -19.01
CA ASP A 128 12.93 0.37 -20.38
C ASP A 128 13.51 -0.98 -20.86
N MET A 129 13.36 -2.05 -20.06
CA MET A 129 13.93 -3.34 -20.40
C MET A 129 13.01 -4.14 -21.32
N HIS A 130 13.61 -4.74 -22.35
CA HIS A 130 12.91 -5.72 -23.19
C HIS A 130 12.53 -6.96 -22.36
N LYS A 131 11.34 -7.56 -22.65
CA LYS A 131 10.79 -8.72 -21.89
C LYS A 131 11.74 -9.92 -21.78
N LEU A 132 12.72 -10.02 -22.65
CA LEU A 132 13.72 -11.11 -22.69
C LEU A 132 15.09 -10.70 -22.13
N SER A 133 15.26 -9.45 -21.69
CA SER A 133 16.51 -9.02 -21.06
C SER A 133 16.67 -9.65 -19.68
N PRO A 134 17.88 -10.14 -19.33
CA PRO A 134 18.11 -10.70 -18.01
C PRO A 134 17.92 -9.61 -16.94
N PRO A 135 17.24 -9.91 -15.82
CA PRO A 135 17.00 -8.95 -14.76
C PRO A 135 18.25 -8.65 -13.92
N TRP A 136 19.37 -9.29 -14.22
CA TRP A 136 20.63 -9.19 -13.49
C TRP A 136 21.72 -8.57 -14.36
N GLU A 137 22.49 -7.68 -13.79
CA GLU A 137 23.65 -7.05 -14.41
C GLU A 137 24.95 -7.39 -13.66
N GLY A 138 26.08 -7.29 -14.31
CA GLY A 138 27.40 -7.61 -13.83
C GLY A 138 28.10 -8.66 -14.70
N PRO A 139 29.15 -9.34 -14.26
CA PRO A 139 29.59 -9.46 -12.85
C PRO A 139 30.28 -8.21 -12.30
N PHE A 140 30.08 -7.95 -11.00
CA PHE A 140 30.79 -6.92 -10.24
C PHE A 140 31.67 -7.59 -9.18
N VAL A 141 32.76 -6.93 -8.77
CA VAL A 141 33.58 -7.36 -7.63
C VAL A 141 33.20 -6.56 -6.40
N VAL A 142 33.01 -7.25 -5.27
CA VAL A 142 32.83 -6.61 -3.97
C VAL A 142 34.14 -5.98 -3.52
N SER A 143 34.21 -4.66 -3.50
CA SER A 143 35.41 -3.94 -3.07
C SER A 143 35.46 -3.69 -1.57
N LYS A 144 34.29 -3.52 -0.92
CA LYS A 144 34.21 -3.25 0.51
C LYS A 144 32.88 -3.71 1.08
N ASN A 145 32.95 -4.37 2.24
CA ASN A 145 31.78 -4.71 3.05
C ASN A 145 31.57 -3.66 4.15
N LEU A 146 30.38 -3.07 4.23
CA LEU A 146 30.05 -2.05 5.23
C LEU A 146 29.45 -2.63 6.51
N ASN A 147 29.36 -3.96 6.66
CA ASN A 147 28.82 -4.69 7.83
C ASN A 147 27.36 -4.34 8.21
N ASN A 148 26.66 -3.59 7.39
CA ASN A 148 25.24 -3.24 7.53
C ASN A 148 24.35 -3.89 6.45
N GLY A 149 24.91 -4.87 5.72
CA GLY A 149 24.25 -5.51 4.56
C GLY A 149 24.42 -4.75 3.24
N SER A 150 25.23 -3.68 3.22
CA SER A 150 25.58 -2.92 2.00
C SER A 150 27.01 -3.18 1.58
N TYR A 151 27.25 -3.12 0.27
CA TYR A 151 28.54 -3.43 -0.34
C TYR A 151 28.90 -2.39 -1.40
N TYR A 152 30.16 -2.02 -1.49
CA TYR A 152 30.69 -1.30 -2.66
C TYR A 152 31.03 -2.29 -3.75
N LEU A 153 30.56 -2.02 -4.97
CA LEU A 153 30.79 -2.84 -6.15
C LEU A 153 31.65 -2.08 -7.16
N ILE A 154 32.54 -2.77 -7.81
CA ILE A 154 33.39 -2.25 -8.89
C ILE A 154 33.18 -3.13 -10.11
N ASP A 155 33.15 -2.54 -11.30
CA ASP A 155 33.14 -3.26 -12.58
C ASP A 155 34.44 -4.09 -12.74
N VAL A 156 34.32 -5.26 -13.37
CA VAL A 156 35.42 -6.17 -13.61
C VAL A 156 36.20 -5.73 -14.87
#